data_3980e63b8d8fd09a73df8106451652d7
#
_entry.id   3980e63b8d8fd09a73df8106451652d7
#
_cell.length_a   1.000
_cell.length_b   1.000
_cell.length_c   1.000
_cell.angle_alpha   90.00
_cell.angle_beta   90.00
_cell.angle_gamma   90.00
#
_symmetry.space_group_name_H-M   'P 1'
#
loop_
_entity.id
_entity.type
_entity.pdbx_description
1 polymer ?
#
loop_
_entity_poly.entity_id
_entity_poly.type
_entity_poly.pdbx_seq_one_letter_code
_entity_poly.pdbx_strand_id
1 'polypeptide(L)'
;QCTPEQVRENRGDLTTPAVSPYRDRPIEESLDLFARMKEGEFEDGSMTLRAKIDLASGNFNMRDPVLYRISHMHHHRTGNQWCIYPMYDYAHPIEDALEGITHSLCSLEFEAHRPLYDWVIEHSELPCKPRQIEFARLNINHTVMSKRKLRLLVENGVVDGWDDPRMPTLSGLRRRGY
;
A
#
# COMPACT_ATOMS: atom_id res chain seq x y z
N GLN A 1 1.54 -11.06 16.38
CA GLN A 1 1.29 -12.28 17.18
C GLN A 1 -0.21 -12.55 17.43
N CYS A 2 -1.07 -12.06 16.62
CA CYS A 2 -2.52 -12.31 16.75
C CYS A 2 -2.99 -13.25 15.66
N THR A 3 -3.91 -14.17 15.97
CA THR A 3 -4.59 -14.96 14.95
C THR A 3 -5.50 -14.08 14.08
N PRO A 4 -5.91 -14.52 12.89
CA PRO A 4 -6.86 -13.76 12.06
C PRO A 4 -8.17 -13.41 12.78
N GLU A 5 -8.66 -14.29 13.66
CA GLU A 5 -9.85 -14.08 14.50
C GLU A 5 -9.60 -12.95 15.49
N GLN A 6 -8.49 -13.02 16.25
CA GLN A 6 -8.08 -11.98 17.20
C GLN A 6 -7.87 -10.63 16.50
N VAL A 7 -7.33 -10.61 15.27
CA VAL A 7 -7.18 -9.37 14.50
C VAL A 7 -8.55 -8.75 14.17
N ARG A 8 -9.55 -9.58 13.83
CA ARG A 8 -10.91 -9.09 13.56
C ARG A 8 -11.57 -8.53 14.80
N GLU A 9 -11.46 -9.23 15.92
CA GLU A 9 -12.02 -8.81 17.22
C GLU A 9 -11.36 -7.52 17.70
N ASN A 10 -10.05 -7.42 17.58
CA ASN A 10 -9.25 -6.30 18.06
C ASN A 10 -9.28 -5.06 17.14
N ARG A 11 -9.83 -5.18 15.92
CA ARG A 11 -9.81 -4.09 14.94
C ARG A 11 -10.63 -2.87 15.36
N GLY A 12 -11.66 -3.09 16.20
CA GLY A 12 -12.62 -2.05 16.53
C GLY A 12 -13.51 -1.66 15.33
N ASP A 13 -14.34 -0.66 15.53
CA ASP A 13 -15.25 -0.08 14.54
C ASP A 13 -15.25 1.45 14.64
N LEU A 14 -16.24 2.14 14.03
CA LEU A 14 -16.32 3.61 14.06
C LEU A 14 -16.54 4.18 15.47
N THR A 15 -17.11 3.39 16.37
CA THR A 15 -17.46 3.80 17.74
C THR A 15 -16.55 3.18 18.80
N THR A 16 -15.91 2.08 18.46
CA THR A 16 -15.06 1.30 19.37
C THR A 16 -13.60 1.40 18.93
N PRO A 17 -12.67 1.89 19.77
CA PRO A 17 -11.25 1.90 19.47
C PRO A 17 -10.72 0.48 19.19
N ALA A 18 -9.66 0.42 18.39
CA ALA A 18 -8.92 -0.83 18.20
C ALA A 18 -8.16 -1.20 19.49
N VAL A 19 -7.84 -2.47 19.64
CA VAL A 19 -7.02 -2.99 20.73
C VAL A 19 -5.75 -3.62 20.13
N SER A 20 -4.59 -3.36 20.75
CA SER A 20 -3.33 -3.96 20.33
C SER A 20 -2.62 -4.51 21.58
N PRO A 21 -2.75 -5.82 21.86
CA PRO A 21 -2.24 -6.42 23.11
C PRO A 21 -0.73 -6.28 23.30
N TYR A 22 0.01 -6.11 22.21
CA TYR A 22 1.48 -6.05 22.21
C TYR A 22 2.03 -4.64 21.98
N ARG A 23 1.17 -3.62 22.01
CA ARG A 23 1.51 -2.23 21.68
C ARG A 23 2.54 -1.61 22.62
N ASP A 24 2.44 -1.93 23.89
CA ASP A 24 3.26 -1.35 24.94
C ASP A 24 4.44 -2.22 25.36
N ARG A 25 4.84 -3.15 24.49
CA ARG A 25 6.05 -3.93 24.63
C ARG A 25 7.29 -3.02 24.67
N PRO A 26 8.32 -3.36 25.47
CA PRO A 26 9.60 -2.64 25.46
C PRO A 26 10.19 -2.51 24.05
N ILE A 27 10.83 -1.38 23.79
CA ILE A 27 11.42 -1.10 22.46
C ILE A 27 12.49 -2.13 22.11
N GLU A 28 13.34 -2.50 23.07
CA GLU A 28 14.42 -3.48 22.91
C GLU A 28 13.88 -4.84 22.50
N GLU A 29 12.78 -5.30 23.12
CA GLU A 29 12.11 -6.55 22.75
C GLU A 29 11.50 -6.49 21.35
N SER A 30 10.92 -5.34 20.99
CA SER A 30 10.34 -5.12 19.65
C SER A 30 11.42 -5.11 18.56
N LEU A 31 12.59 -4.54 18.83
CA LEU A 31 13.75 -4.55 17.93
C LEU A 31 14.33 -5.95 17.76
N ASP A 32 14.48 -6.70 18.86
CA ASP A 32 14.94 -8.10 18.81
C ASP A 32 14.00 -8.95 17.95
N LEU A 33 12.70 -8.87 18.21
CA LEU A 33 11.70 -9.62 17.44
C LEU A 33 11.70 -9.21 15.96
N PHE A 34 11.91 -7.94 15.64
CA PHE A 34 11.99 -7.50 14.25
C PHE A 34 13.26 -8.01 13.55
N ALA A 35 14.40 -8.04 14.24
CA ALA A 35 15.62 -8.65 13.73
C ALA A 35 15.41 -10.14 13.42
N ARG A 36 14.80 -10.88 14.34
CA ARG A 36 14.47 -12.31 14.17
C ARG A 36 13.43 -12.56 13.07
N MET A 37 12.47 -11.63 12.87
CA MET A 37 11.58 -11.65 11.70
C MET A 37 12.38 -11.57 10.39
N LYS A 38 13.37 -10.69 10.33
CA LYS A 38 14.24 -10.52 9.16
C LYS A 38 15.11 -11.77 8.90
N GLU A 39 15.52 -12.47 9.93
CA GLU A 39 16.30 -13.70 9.85
C GLU A 39 15.47 -14.94 9.48
N GLY A 40 14.14 -14.78 9.40
CA GLY A 40 13.23 -15.85 8.95
C GLY A 40 12.86 -16.86 10.04
N GLU A 41 12.99 -16.51 11.31
CA GLU A 41 12.64 -17.43 12.42
C GLU A 41 11.13 -17.67 12.55
N PHE A 42 10.31 -16.86 11.92
CA PHE A 42 8.85 -16.89 12.10
C PHE A 42 8.12 -17.22 10.81
N GLU A 43 7.05 -17.97 10.90
CA GLU A 43 6.18 -18.35 9.78
C GLU A 43 5.37 -17.18 9.23
N ASP A 44 4.93 -17.30 7.99
CA ASP A 44 4.02 -16.36 7.34
C ASP A 44 2.76 -16.10 8.17
N GLY A 45 2.40 -14.84 8.35
CA GLY A 45 1.21 -14.45 9.10
C GLY A 45 1.30 -14.52 10.61
N SER A 46 2.41 -15.03 11.17
CA SER A 46 2.57 -15.16 12.64
C SER A 46 2.80 -13.82 13.33
N MET A 47 3.46 -12.89 12.65
CA MET A 47 3.83 -11.59 13.23
C MET A 47 3.78 -10.48 12.16
N THR A 48 3.59 -9.24 12.64
CA THR A 48 3.72 -8.02 11.83
C THR A 48 4.38 -6.93 12.67
N LEU A 49 5.15 -6.06 12.04
CA LEU A 49 5.57 -4.80 12.64
C LEU A 49 4.50 -3.74 12.35
N ARG A 50 4.09 -2.99 13.37
CA ARG A 50 3.10 -1.93 13.27
C ARG A 50 3.67 -0.59 13.71
N ALA A 51 3.18 0.49 13.11
CA ALA A 51 3.36 1.84 13.66
C ALA A 51 2.58 1.98 14.97
N LYS A 52 3.05 2.84 15.86
CA LYS A 52 2.37 3.21 17.10
C LYS A 52 1.82 4.63 16.95
N ILE A 53 0.58 4.75 16.49
CA ILE A 53 -0.06 6.04 16.18
C ILE A 53 -1.26 6.28 17.11
N ASP A 54 -2.47 5.90 16.69
CA ASP A 54 -3.70 6.16 17.45
C ASP A 54 -4.76 5.07 17.20
N LEU A 55 -5.04 4.25 18.21
CA LEU A 55 -6.03 3.18 18.12
C LEU A 55 -7.49 3.69 18.08
N ALA A 56 -7.73 4.95 18.46
CA ALA A 56 -9.05 5.57 18.46
C ALA A 56 -9.33 6.45 17.23
N SER A 57 -8.36 6.56 16.31
CA SER A 57 -8.53 7.38 15.11
C SER A 57 -9.79 7.05 14.32
N GLY A 58 -10.52 8.05 13.85
CA GLY A 58 -11.63 7.88 12.91
C GLY A 58 -11.17 7.35 11.54
N ASN A 59 -9.91 7.56 11.19
CA ASN A 59 -9.28 7.00 10.00
C ASN A 59 -8.62 5.66 10.33
N PHE A 60 -9.17 4.56 9.79
CA PHE A 60 -8.64 3.21 10.04
C PHE A 60 -7.18 3.03 9.61
N ASN A 61 -6.70 3.82 8.62
CA ASN A 61 -5.31 3.76 8.17
C ASN A 61 -4.33 4.31 9.23
N MET A 62 -4.83 5.06 10.23
CA MET A 62 -4.03 5.62 11.33
C MET A 62 -4.10 4.76 12.60
N ARG A 63 -4.87 3.68 12.62
CA ARG A 63 -5.01 2.78 13.77
C ARG A 63 -3.88 1.76 13.81
N ASP A 64 -2.70 2.19 14.19
CA ASP A 64 -1.48 1.38 14.28
C ASP A 64 -1.30 0.47 13.05
N PRO A 65 -1.14 1.04 11.84
CA PRO A 65 -1.08 0.28 10.60
C PRO A 65 0.13 -0.65 10.53
N VAL A 66 0.00 -1.72 9.78
CA VAL A 66 1.10 -2.65 9.52
C VAL A 66 2.15 -1.98 8.63
N LEU A 67 3.40 -2.00 9.07
CA LEU A 67 4.56 -1.52 8.32
C LEU A 67 5.26 -2.65 7.58
N TYR A 68 5.52 -3.79 8.25
CA TYR A 68 6.13 -4.98 7.67
C TYR A 68 5.33 -6.23 7.96
N ARG A 69 5.32 -7.14 6.99
CA ARG A 69 4.77 -8.50 7.11
C ARG A 69 5.83 -9.55 6.77
N ILE A 70 5.66 -10.76 7.27
CA ILE A 70 6.46 -11.93 6.91
C ILE A 70 5.86 -12.55 5.63
N SER A 71 6.71 -12.88 4.67
CA SER A 71 6.35 -13.60 3.45
C SER A 71 7.57 -14.32 2.88
N HIS A 72 7.55 -15.63 2.88
CA HIS A 72 8.61 -16.49 2.33
C HIS A 72 8.45 -16.81 0.84
N MET A 73 7.63 -16.01 0.12
CA MET A 73 7.46 -16.18 -1.32
C MET A 73 8.71 -15.79 -2.08
N HIS A 74 9.07 -16.63 -3.07
CA HIS A 74 10.14 -16.30 -4.00
C HIS A 74 9.84 -15.00 -4.77
N HIS A 75 10.73 -14.04 -4.68
CA HIS A 75 10.61 -12.77 -5.39
C HIS A 75 11.37 -12.83 -6.71
N HIS A 76 10.78 -12.36 -7.81
CA HIS A 76 11.33 -12.48 -9.18
C HIS A 76 12.70 -11.81 -9.38
N ARG A 77 13.10 -10.84 -8.56
CA ARG A 77 14.41 -10.17 -8.62
C ARG A 77 15.38 -10.65 -7.55
N THR A 78 14.92 -10.79 -6.32
CA THR A 78 15.77 -11.05 -5.15
C THR A 78 15.71 -12.50 -4.68
N GLY A 79 14.92 -13.34 -5.36
CA GLY A 79 14.78 -14.75 -4.97
C GLY A 79 14.24 -14.91 -3.56
N ASN A 80 14.95 -15.67 -2.74
CA ASN A 80 14.61 -15.93 -1.34
C ASN A 80 15.46 -15.11 -0.36
N GLN A 81 16.05 -14.00 -0.81
CA GLN A 81 16.93 -13.17 0.03
C GLN A 81 16.18 -12.52 1.20
N TRP A 82 14.92 -12.17 1.01
CA TRP A 82 14.09 -11.49 2.00
C TRP A 82 12.90 -12.35 2.37
N CYS A 83 12.54 -12.34 3.65
CA CYS A 83 11.34 -12.98 4.20
C CYS A 83 10.42 -11.99 4.91
N ILE A 84 10.78 -10.71 4.96
CA ILE A 84 9.90 -9.61 5.39
C ILE A 84 9.77 -8.59 4.26
N TYR A 85 8.58 -8.04 4.12
CA TYR A 85 8.27 -7.05 3.10
C TYR A 85 7.48 -5.89 3.68
N PRO A 86 7.82 -4.63 3.30
CA PRO A 86 7.06 -3.47 3.72
C PRO A 86 5.67 -3.48 3.08
N MET A 87 4.70 -2.94 3.80
CA MET A 87 3.39 -2.64 3.23
C MET A 87 3.46 -1.40 2.35
N TYR A 88 2.55 -1.30 1.38
CA TYR A 88 2.50 -0.22 0.41
C TYR A 88 2.55 1.18 1.06
N ASP A 89 1.70 1.41 2.07
CA ASP A 89 1.60 2.72 2.72
C ASP A 89 2.86 3.14 3.50
N TYR A 90 3.76 2.20 3.75
CA TYR A 90 5.06 2.48 4.36
C TYR A 90 6.19 2.60 3.32
N ALA A 91 6.20 1.73 2.31
CA ALA A 91 7.22 1.72 1.27
C ALA A 91 7.13 2.96 0.36
N HIS A 92 5.93 3.31 -0.09
CA HIS A 92 5.69 4.36 -1.06
C HIS A 92 6.24 5.74 -0.63
N PRO A 93 5.92 6.29 0.57
CA PRO A 93 6.49 7.57 1.00
C PRO A 93 8.03 7.54 1.11
N ILE A 94 8.60 6.43 1.54
CA ILE A 94 10.05 6.27 1.68
C ILE A 94 10.72 6.26 0.31
N GLU A 95 10.20 5.49 -0.65
CA GLU A 95 10.73 5.44 -2.02
C GLU A 95 10.62 6.81 -2.70
N ASP A 96 9.48 7.47 -2.61
CA ASP A 96 9.30 8.83 -3.12
C ASP A 96 10.36 9.80 -2.57
N ALA A 97 10.60 9.75 -1.26
CA ALA A 97 11.58 10.62 -0.63
C ALA A 97 13.02 10.29 -1.02
N LEU A 98 13.38 9.02 -1.16
CA LEU A 98 14.71 8.58 -1.58
C LEU A 98 14.98 8.92 -3.05
N GLU A 99 13.98 8.89 -3.90
CA GLU A 99 14.05 9.24 -5.31
C GLU A 99 13.94 10.76 -5.58
N GLY A 100 13.75 11.57 -4.53
CA GLY A 100 13.64 13.03 -4.66
C GLY A 100 12.35 13.51 -5.31
N ILE A 101 11.27 12.73 -5.22
CA ILE A 101 9.96 13.08 -5.73
C ILE A 101 9.42 14.30 -4.96
N THR A 102 8.91 15.28 -5.68
CA THR A 102 8.30 16.48 -5.08
C THR A 102 6.79 16.36 -4.94
N HIS A 103 6.13 15.74 -5.92
CA HIS A 103 4.68 15.58 -6.01
C HIS A 103 4.36 14.11 -6.29
N SER A 104 3.82 13.42 -5.29
CA SER A 104 3.36 12.05 -5.37
C SER A 104 1.89 12.02 -5.79
N LEU A 105 1.62 11.57 -7.02
CA LEU A 105 0.31 11.66 -7.63
C LEU A 105 -0.43 10.31 -7.54
N CYS A 106 -1.65 10.32 -7.04
CA CYS A 106 -2.48 9.13 -6.94
C CYS A 106 -3.96 9.41 -7.18
N SER A 107 -4.78 8.38 -7.23
CA SER A 107 -6.24 8.52 -7.38
C SER A 107 -6.91 8.81 -6.02
N LEU A 108 -8.16 9.31 -6.06
CA LEU A 108 -8.92 9.71 -4.86
C LEU A 108 -9.13 8.58 -3.84
N GLU A 109 -9.01 7.33 -4.24
CA GLU A 109 -9.08 6.18 -3.32
C GLU A 109 -8.01 6.26 -2.21
N PHE A 110 -6.92 6.98 -2.44
CA PHE A 110 -5.81 7.14 -1.49
C PHE A 110 -5.91 8.39 -0.60
N GLU A 111 -6.98 9.18 -0.70
CA GLU A 111 -7.17 10.37 0.14
C GLU A 111 -7.10 10.04 1.64
N ALA A 112 -7.75 8.94 2.05
CA ALA A 112 -7.71 8.48 3.44
C ALA A 112 -6.33 7.92 3.86
N HIS A 113 -5.45 7.61 2.92
CA HIS A 113 -4.08 7.15 3.19
C HIS A 113 -3.09 8.30 3.35
N ARG A 114 -3.38 9.50 2.83
CA ARG A 114 -2.48 10.66 2.90
C ARG A 114 -2.00 11.01 4.33
N PRO A 115 -2.84 10.96 5.38
CA PRO A 115 -2.35 11.20 6.74
C PRO A 115 -1.26 10.21 7.18
N LEU A 116 -1.33 8.96 6.73
CA LEU A 116 -0.29 7.97 7.00
C LEU A 116 0.98 8.23 6.18
N TYR A 117 0.83 8.63 4.92
CA TYR A 117 1.95 9.06 4.07
C TYR A 117 2.74 10.20 4.74
N ASP A 118 2.03 11.25 5.16
CA ASP A 118 2.62 12.41 5.84
C ASP A 118 3.29 12.00 7.15
N TRP A 119 2.62 11.13 7.93
CA TRP A 119 3.17 10.62 9.19
C TRP A 119 4.49 9.85 8.97
N VAL A 120 4.59 9.00 7.94
CA VAL A 120 5.82 8.27 7.62
C VAL A 120 6.94 9.24 7.24
N ILE A 121 6.67 10.25 6.41
CA ILE A 121 7.65 11.28 6.02
C ILE A 121 8.14 12.06 7.25
N GLU A 122 7.26 12.41 8.17
CA GLU A 122 7.60 13.17 9.37
C GLU A 122 8.43 12.38 10.39
N HIS A 123 8.19 11.05 10.47
CA HIS A 123 8.84 10.17 11.45
C HIS A 123 10.04 9.38 10.88
N SER A 124 10.40 9.65 9.64
CA SER A 124 11.57 9.05 8.98
C SER A 124 12.58 10.13 8.63
N GLU A 125 13.86 9.89 8.89
CA GLU A 125 14.96 10.80 8.56
C GLU A 125 15.29 10.71 7.06
N LEU A 126 14.40 11.23 6.21
CA LEU A 126 14.47 11.13 4.76
C LEU A 126 15.02 12.41 4.12
N PRO A 127 15.68 12.31 2.95
CA PRO A 127 16.38 13.43 2.30
C PRO A 127 15.45 14.52 1.77
N CYS A 128 14.22 14.19 1.46
CA CYS A 128 13.21 15.18 1.01
C CYS A 128 11.82 14.88 1.59
N LYS A 129 10.91 15.83 1.42
CA LYS A 129 9.52 15.73 1.90
C LYS A 129 8.56 15.84 0.70
N PRO A 130 8.25 14.73 0.03
CA PRO A 130 7.27 14.69 -1.04
C PRO A 130 5.88 15.11 -0.54
N ARG A 131 5.05 15.60 -1.45
CA ARG A 131 3.65 15.91 -1.16
C ARG A 131 2.73 14.98 -1.94
N GLN A 132 1.89 14.23 -1.27
CA GLN A 132 0.84 13.41 -1.92
C GLN A 132 -0.31 14.30 -2.38
N ILE A 133 -0.76 14.08 -3.63
CA ILE A 133 -1.86 14.80 -4.26
C ILE A 133 -2.75 13.79 -4.99
N GLU A 134 -4.04 13.83 -4.69
CA GLU A 134 -5.03 12.94 -5.26
C GLU A 134 -5.79 13.60 -6.39
N PHE A 135 -6.07 12.81 -7.44
CA PHE A 135 -6.87 13.23 -8.60
C PHE A 135 -8.11 12.36 -8.75
N ALA A 136 -9.19 13.00 -9.22
CA ALA A 136 -10.36 12.28 -9.68
C ALA A 136 -10.01 11.43 -10.91
N ARG A 137 -10.57 10.22 -10.96
CA ARG A 137 -10.48 9.39 -12.16
C ARG A 137 -11.20 10.07 -13.32
N LEU A 138 -10.54 10.14 -14.48
CA LEU A 138 -11.19 10.56 -15.72
C LEU A 138 -12.31 9.59 -16.09
N ASN A 139 -13.54 10.08 -16.18
CA ASN A 139 -14.68 9.34 -16.66
C ASN A 139 -15.06 9.85 -18.06
N ILE A 140 -15.19 8.92 -19.01
CA ILE A 140 -15.57 9.21 -20.40
C ILE A 140 -16.94 8.58 -20.62
N ASN A 141 -17.90 9.38 -21.09
CA ASN A 141 -19.24 8.90 -21.41
C ASN A 141 -19.20 7.83 -22.52
N HIS A 142 -20.13 6.89 -22.46
CA HIS A 142 -20.25 5.79 -23.43
C HIS A 142 -18.97 4.95 -23.60
N THR A 143 -18.08 4.93 -22.61
CA THR A 143 -16.80 4.25 -22.67
C THR A 143 -16.61 3.31 -21.49
N VAL A 144 -16.19 2.07 -21.77
CA VAL A 144 -15.83 1.10 -20.75
C VAL A 144 -14.41 1.38 -20.28
N MET A 145 -14.23 1.76 -18.99
CA MET A 145 -12.93 2.04 -18.38
C MET A 145 -12.35 0.85 -17.57
N SER A 146 -12.99 -0.32 -17.61
CA SER A 146 -12.54 -1.50 -16.88
C SER A 146 -11.44 -2.24 -17.64
N LYS A 147 -10.21 -2.26 -17.10
CA LYS A 147 -9.07 -3.01 -17.67
C LYS A 147 -9.42 -4.48 -17.95
N ARG A 148 -10.15 -5.14 -17.04
CA ARG A 148 -10.57 -6.54 -17.20
C ARG A 148 -11.47 -6.74 -18.44
N LYS A 149 -12.41 -5.81 -18.66
CA LYS A 149 -13.32 -5.89 -19.84
C LYS A 149 -12.59 -5.53 -21.12
N LEU A 150 -11.73 -4.50 -21.08
CA LEU A 150 -10.94 -4.07 -22.23
C LEU A 150 -9.94 -5.16 -22.67
N ARG A 151 -9.36 -5.88 -21.73
CA ARG A 151 -8.48 -7.02 -22.01
C ARG A 151 -9.19 -8.09 -22.83
N LEU A 152 -10.44 -8.40 -22.54
CA LEU A 152 -11.24 -9.37 -23.31
C LEU A 152 -11.44 -8.92 -24.76
N LEU A 153 -11.53 -7.62 -25.04
CA LEU A 153 -11.63 -7.12 -26.42
C LEU A 153 -10.34 -7.38 -27.20
N VAL A 154 -9.19 -7.22 -26.57
CA VAL A 154 -7.89 -7.50 -27.18
C VAL A 154 -7.72 -9.01 -27.38
N GLU A 155 -7.97 -9.82 -26.36
CA GLU A 155 -7.81 -11.27 -26.40
C GLU A 155 -8.74 -11.94 -27.42
N ASN A 156 -9.94 -11.42 -27.63
CA ASN A 156 -10.90 -11.92 -28.62
C ASN A 156 -10.72 -11.31 -30.02
N GLY A 157 -9.70 -10.47 -30.23
CA GLY A 157 -9.44 -9.86 -31.55
C GLY A 157 -10.51 -8.87 -32.01
N VAL A 158 -11.32 -8.33 -31.09
CA VAL A 158 -12.32 -7.27 -31.41
C VAL A 158 -11.65 -5.96 -31.73
N VAL A 159 -10.49 -5.70 -31.12
CA VAL A 159 -9.59 -4.57 -31.37
C VAL A 159 -8.20 -5.10 -31.68
N ASP A 160 -7.41 -4.32 -32.44
CA ASP A 160 -6.08 -4.75 -32.90
C ASP A 160 -5.03 -4.79 -31.77
N GLY A 161 -5.28 -4.06 -30.68
CA GLY A 161 -4.38 -4.01 -29.53
C GLY A 161 -4.77 -2.90 -28.55
N TRP A 162 -3.93 -2.70 -27.53
CA TRP A 162 -4.12 -1.67 -26.52
C TRP A 162 -3.97 -0.24 -27.06
N ASP A 163 -3.33 -0.07 -28.21
CA ASP A 163 -3.13 1.21 -28.90
C ASP A 163 -4.19 1.48 -30.01
N ASP A 164 -5.17 0.59 -30.16
CA ASP A 164 -6.29 0.79 -31.07
C ASP A 164 -7.02 2.10 -30.72
N PRO A 165 -7.38 2.96 -31.71
CA PRO A 165 -8.10 4.23 -31.47
C PRO A 165 -9.44 4.07 -30.74
N ARG A 166 -10.03 2.88 -30.78
CA ARG A 166 -11.27 2.55 -30.02
C ARG A 166 -11.04 2.32 -28.54
N MET A 167 -9.77 2.12 -28.12
CA MET A 167 -9.42 1.84 -26.74
C MET A 167 -9.21 3.14 -25.94
N PRO A 168 -9.68 3.21 -24.67
CA PRO A 168 -9.49 4.37 -23.79
C PRO A 168 -8.12 4.32 -23.10
N THR A 169 -7.07 4.10 -23.86
CA THR A 169 -5.67 4.19 -23.42
C THR A 169 -5.06 5.50 -23.89
N LEU A 170 -3.97 5.94 -23.30
CA LEU A 170 -3.27 7.15 -23.74
C LEU A 170 -2.90 7.07 -25.22
N SER A 171 -2.39 5.92 -25.68
CA SER A 171 -2.06 5.68 -27.09
C SER A 171 -3.31 5.70 -27.98
N GLY A 172 -4.40 5.04 -27.56
CA GLY A 172 -5.65 5.00 -28.29
C GLY A 172 -6.28 6.40 -28.41
N LEU A 173 -6.33 7.17 -27.33
CA LEU A 173 -6.84 8.54 -27.32
C LEU A 173 -5.99 9.47 -28.21
N ARG A 174 -4.66 9.39 -28.11
CA ARG A 174 -3.74 10.15 -28.96
C ARG A 174 -3.95 9.84 -30.45
N ARG A 175 -4.10 8.57 -30.82
CA ARG A 175 -4.39 8.17 -32.21
C ARG A 175 -5.76 8.61 -32.71
N ARG A 176 -6.69 8.85 -31.77
CA ARG A 176 -8.03 9.38 -32.05
C ARG A 176 -8.05 10.89 -32.21
N GLY A 177 -6.96 11.60 -31.83
CA GLY A 177 -6.81 13.05 -32.01
C GLY A 177 -7.06 13.86 -30.72
N TYR A 178 -6.99 13.24 -29.56
CA TYR A 178 -7.03 13.95 -28.27
C TYR A 178 -5.63 14.45 -27.87
#